data_d9f1b6f7d66ece506457092106481c31
#
_entry.id   d9f1b6f7d66ece506457092106481c31
#
_cell.length_a   1.000
_cell.length_b   1.000
_cell.length_c   1.000
_cell.angle_alpha   90.00
_cell.angle_beta   90.00
_cell.angle_gamma   90.00
#
_symmetry.space_group_name_H-M   'P 1'
#
loop_
_entity.id
_entity.type
_entity.pdbx_description
1 polymer ?
#
loop_
_entity_poly.entity_id
_entity_poly.type
_entity_poly.pdbx_seq_one_letter_code
_entity_poly.pdbx_strand_id
1 'polypeptide(L)'
;MIKSLKLSALLVALSISLVANAQDKFEQYFCDSTLRIDYILSGNLHSQSIALDGLSRMPGWWGKRQNLTHIPVHGAATITMRLAATGEVIYHHTFSTLFQEWLDLDDAKLSPKAFECVELVPMPRDSVTIEVKLFNNRQQVTTSIKHSVSPRDCTIRRIGENDVAPYVVLNEPDDPERAINVAFVAEGYTQEQMQDYLADCRKGVEGLFSYEPYKSMRGRFRVTAVCTPSRHCGPSIPSEVVWHNTAIGSSFDTFGMARYLTTLRIKQMHDVMAGTPYEHIIAMVNTDRYGGGGIYNTLNLLMTKHKLFIEVLVHEFGHSFAGLADEYAYEGEEPNDYPLDVEPWAPNITTLVDFGSKWKSMLPKDKKIVARHTSDDNLDTSTMGLYEGAGCVLKGVYRPCPNCMMRTLKVPVFCPVCTRTIQEIIDFYTKK
;
A
#
# COMPACT_ATOMS: atom_id res chain seq x y z
N MET A 1 -40.78 33.54 10.02
CA MET A 1 -40.41 32.28 10.70
C MET A 1 -40.69 31.00 9.91
N ILE A 2 -41.85 30.84 9.27
CA ILE A 2 -42.23 29.60 8.54
C ILE A 2 -41.38 29.32 7.29
N LYS A 3 -40.88 30.34 6.56
CA LYS A 3 -40.00 30.14 5.38
C LYS A 3 -38.58 29.69 5.74
N SER A 4 -38.06 30.09 6.89
CA SER A 4 -36.73 29.70 7.37
C SER A 4 -36.70 28.20 7.82
N LEU A 5 -37.77 27.73 8.44
CA LEU A 5 -37.91 26.33 8.84
C LEU A 5 -38.00 25.38 7.63
N LYS A 6 -38.67 25.79 6.54
CA LYS A 6 -38.77 24.95 5.33
C LYS A 6 -37.44 24.82 4.59
N LEU A 7 -36.62 25.89 4.59
CA LEU A 7 -35.29 25.84 3.95
C LEU A 7 -34.31 25.00 4.74
N SER A 8 -34.33 25.06 6.10
CA SER A 8 -33.51 24.22 6.96
C SER A 8 -33.88 22.73 6.88
N ALA A 9 -35.19 22.42 6.80
CA ALA A 9 -35.68 21.07 6.61
C ALA A 9 -35.29 20.49 5.24
N LEU A 10 -35.28 21.33 4.18
CA LEU A 10 -34.90 20.94 2.83
C LEU A 10 -33.38 20.68 2.74
N LEU A 11 -32.54 21.48 3.43
CA LEU A 11 -31.09 21.29 3.49
C LEU A 11 -30.69 20.02 4.30
N VAL A 12 -31.41 19.74 5.39
CA VAL A 12 -31.22 18.53 6.18
C VAL A 12 -31.69 17.29 5.39
N ALA A 13 -32.80 17.37 4.68
CA ALA A 13 -33.28 16.29 3.82
C ALA A 13 -32.36 16.04 2.63
N LEU A 14 -31.75 17.10 2.05
CA LEU A 14 -30.75 16.97 0.96
C LEU A 14 -29.44 16.37 1.46
N SER A 15 -28.98 16.72 2.67
CA SER A 15 -27.78 16.14 3.25
C SER A 15 -27.98 14.68 3.65
N ILE A 16 -29.16 14.30 4.17
CA ILE A 16 -29.51 12.91 4.49
C ILE A 16 -29.63 12.08 3.20
N SER A 17 -30.19 12.62 2.11
CA SER A 17 -30.28 11.91 0.83
C SER A 17 -28.92 11.72 0.13
N LEU A 18 -27.94 12.62 0.34
CA LEU A 18 -26.59 12.47 -0.19
C LEU A 18 -25.76 11.43 0.58
N VAL A 19 -26.00 11.30 1.89
CA VAL A 19 -25.32 10.28 2.72
C VAL A 19 -25.91 8.90 2.46
N ALA A 20 -27.22 8.77 2.30
CA ALA A 20 -27.89 7.52 1.92
C ALA A 20 -27.36 7.00 0.56
N ASN A 21 -27.14 7.86 -0.44
CA ASN A 21 -26.70 7.46 -1.77
C ASN A 21 -25.29 6.85 -1.86
N ALA A 22 -24.41 7.04 -0.90
CA ALA A 22 -23.05 6.45 -0.94
C ALA A 22 -23.02 5.05 -0.30
N GLN A 23 -23.78 4.84 0.75
CA GLN A 23 -23.91 3.53 1.43
C GLN A 23 -24.79 2.58 0.61
N ASP A 24 -25.87 3.09 0.02
CA ASP A 24 -26.75 2.34 -0.90
C ASP A 24 -25.97 1.77 -2.10
N LYS A 25 -24.93 2.45 -2.58
CA LYS A 25 -24.15 1.97 -3.73
C LYS A 25 -23.28 0.75 -3.42
N PHE A 26 -22.67 0.65 -2.23
CA PHE A 26 -21.89 -0.55 -1.88
C PHE A 26 -22.81 -1.77 -1.81
N GLU A 27 -23.90 -1.69 -1.04
CA GLU A 27 -24.85 -2.79 -0.87
C GLU A 27 -25.62 -3.13 -2.14
N GLN A 28 -25.76 -2.17 -3.06
CA GLN A 28 -26.36 -2.40 -4.38
C GLN A 28 -25.51 -3.38 -5.21
N TYR A 29 -24.19 -3.23 -5.20
CA TYR A 29 -23.29 -3.98 -6.08
C TYR A 29 -22.57 -5.14 -5.39
N PHE A 30 -22.39 -5.07 -4.06
CA PHE A 30 -21.51 -5.98 -3.34
C PHE A 30 -22.17 -6.67 -2.16
N CYS A 31 -21.66 -7.85 -1.82
CA CYS A 31 -21.92 -8.54 -0.57
C CYS A 31 -20.84 -8.15 0.45
N ASP A 32 -21.14 -8.29 1.74
CA ASP A 32 -20.13 -8.17 2.80
C ASP A 32 -19.24 -9.43 2.83
N SER A 33 -18.40 -9.54 1.82
CA SER A 33 -17.46 -10.65 1.61
C SER A 33 -16.35 -10.16 0.69
N THR A 34 -15.17 -10.75 0.82
CA THR A 34 -14.02 -10.48 -0.05
C THR A 34 -13.96 -11.52 -1.17
N LEU A 35 -13.79 -11.06 -2.41
CA LEU A 35 -13.30 -11.87 -3.52
C LEU A 35 -11.77 -11.70 -3.57
N ARG A 36 -11.04 -12.76 -3.25
CA ARG A 36 -9.60 -12.84 -3.46
C ARG A 36 -9.34 -13.41 -4.85
N ILE A 37 -8.47 -12.74 -5.58
CA ILE A 37 -8.08 -13.12 -6.94
C ILE A 37 -6.57 -13.34 -6.95
N ASP A 38 -6.16 -14.56 -7.22
CA ASP A 38 -4.76 -14.93 -7.33
C ASP A 38 -4.34 -14.87 -8.80
N TYR A 39 -3.29 -14.12 -9.10
CA TYR A 39 -2.67 -14.01 -10.42
C TYR A 39 -1.22 -14.48 -10.37
N ILE A 40 -0.72 -14.91 -11.54
CA ILE A 40 0.71 -15.04 -11.80
C ILE A 40 1.10 -13.98 -12.83
N LEU A 41 2.03 -13.12 -12.42
CA LEU A 41 2.68 -12.16 -13.31
C LEU A 41 3.97 -12.81 -13.80
N SER A 42 4.23 -12.78 -15.10
CA SER A 42 5.42 -13.42 -15.65
C SER A 42 5.95 -12.70 -16.87
N GLY A 43 7.22 -12.91 -17.15
CA GLY A 43 7.88 -12.34 -18.32
C GLY A 43 9.23 -11.70 -17.98
N ASN A 44 9.63 -10.75 -18.79
CA ASN A 44 10.86 -9.98 -18.70
C ASN A 44 10.60 -8.53 -19.17
N LEU A 45 11.65 -7.71 -19.29
CA LEU A 45 11.52 -6.31 -19.72
C LEU A 45 10.82 -6.17 -21.09
N HIS A 46 10.94 -7.16 -21.99
CA HIS A 46 10.45 -7.09 -23.38
C HIS A 46 9.04 -7.69 -23.56
N SER A 47 8.67 -8.68 -22.76
CA SER A 47 7.41 -9.39 -22.89
C SER A 47 6.89 -9.79 -21.53
N GLN A 48 5.66 -9.37 -21.22
CA GLN A 48 5.00 -9.60 -19.93
C GLN A 48 3.64 -10.22 -20.14
N SER A 49 3.20 -11.01 -19.18
CA SER A 49 1.87 -11.64 -19.16
C SER A 49 1.30 -11.68 -17.74
N ILE A 50 -0.03 -11.69 -17.68
CA ILE A 50 -0.81 -11.92 -16.47
C ILE A 50 -1.65 -13.16 -16.70
N ALA A 51 -1.61 -14.12 -15.78
CA ALA A 51 -2.49 -15.29 -15.83
C ALA A 51 -3.35 -15.33 -14.56
N LEU A 52 -4.65 -15.65 -14.71
CA LEU A 52 -5.52 -15.95 -13.58
C LEU A 52 -5.15 -17.34 -13.04
N ASP A 53 -4.80 -17.40 -11.75
CA ASP A 53 -4.42 -18.65 -11.07
C ASP A 53 -5.59 -19.22 -10.25
N GLY A 54 -6.34 -18.37 -9.52
CA GLY A 54 -7.47 -18.85 -8.74
C GLY A 54 -8.37 -17.75 -8.22
N LEU A 55 -9.57 -18.18 -7.79
CA LEU A 55 -10.55 -17.33 -7.15
C LEU A 55 -10.95 -17.93 -5.80
N SER A 56 -11.03 -17.09 -4.78
CA SER A 56 -11.49 -17.49 -3.45
C SER A 56 -12.42 -16.43 -2.85
N ARG A 57 -13.36 -16.88 -2.02
CA ARG A 57 -14.24 -16.02 -1.23
C ARG A 57 -13.89 -16.13 0.24
N MET A 58 -13.78 -14.98 0.91
CA MET A 58 -13.59 -14.88 2.36
C MET A 58 -14.75 -14.13 3.01
N PRO A 59 -15.09 -14.42 4.29
CA PRO A 59 -16.09 -13.66 5.03
C PRO A 59 -15.60 -12.24 5.32
N GLY A 60 -16.51 -11.27 5.29
CA GLY A 60 -16.25 -9.86 5.52
C GLY A 60 -15.53 -9.15 4.37
N TRP A 61 -15.85 -7.89 4.20
CA TRP A 61 -15.10 -6.97 3.34
C TRP A 61 -14.46 -5.89 4.21
N TRP A 62 -13.15 -5.77 4.14
CA TRP A 62 -12.35 -4.92 5.03
C TRP A 62 -11.72 -3.71 4.33
N GLY A 63 -11.94 -3.58 3.01
CA GLY A 63 -11.50 -2.45 2.22
C GLY A 63 -12.55 -1.33 2.12
N LYS A 64 -12.28 -0.38 1.24
CA LYS A 64 -13.15 0.80 1.06
C LYS A 64 -14.58 0.45 0.69
N ARG A 65 -15.55 1.11 1.36
CA ARG A 65 -16.99 1.01 1.07
C ARG A 65 -17.54 2.26 0.39
N GLN A 66 -16.73 3.29 0.22
CA GLN A 66 -17.05 4.54 -0.47
C GLN A 66 -15.97 4.86 -1.49
N ASN A 67 -16.20 5.86 -2.35
CA ASN A 67 -15.28 6.21 -3.43
C ASN A 67 -14.89 5.00 -4.31
N LEU A 68 -15.85 4.08 -4.50
CA LEU A 68 -15.60 2.74 -5.07
C LEU A 68 -14.91 2.78 -6.43
N THR A 69 -15.21 3.79 -7.24
CA THR A 69 -14.68 3.95 -8.61
C THR A 69 -13.55 4.98 -8.72
N HIS A 70 -13.15 5.60 -7.61
CA HIS A 70 -12.09 6.59 -7.53
C HIS A 70 -10.83 5.99 -6.90
N ILE A 71 -9.69 6.60 -7.18
CA ILE A 71 -8.39 6.22 -6.64
C ILE A 71 -7.71 7.45 -6.03
N PRO A 72 -7.03 7.30 -4.88
CA PRO A 72 -6.30 8.42 -4.29
C PRO A 72 -4.92 8.62 -4.91
N VAL A 73 -4.27 7.53 -5.36
CA VAL A 73 -2.93 7.51 -5.96
C VAL A 73 -2.92 6.51 -7.11
N HIS A 74 -2.16 6.79 -8.17
CA HIS A 74 -2.18 5.95 -9.38
C HIS A 74 -1.55 4.57 -9.21
N GLY A 75 -0.40 4.44 -8.55
CA GLY A 75 0.31 3.16 -8.48
C GLY A 75 0.87 2.67 -9.83
N ALA A 76 1.48 1.50 -9.83
CA ALA A 76 2.05 0.87 -11.02
C ALA A 76 1.10 -0.14 -11.71
N ALA A 77 -0.04 -0.44 -11.11
CA ALA A 77 -1.05 -1.36 -11.63
C ALA A 77 -2.47 -0.92 -11.26
N THR A 78 -3.45 -1.38 -12.01
CA THR A 78 -4.88 -1.14 -11.74
C THR A 78 -5.69 -2.42 -11.84
N ILE A 79 -6.72 -2.52 -10.99
CA ILE A 79 -7.80 -3.48 -11.12
C ILE A 79 -9.13 -2.73 -11.26
N THR A 80 -9.91 -3.08 -12.27
CA THR A 80 -11.21 -2.45 -12.56
C THR A 80 -12.28 -3.52 -12.70
N MET A 81 -13.37 -3.39 -11.94
CA MET A 81 -14.53 -4.27 -12.02
C MET A 81 -15.69 -3.55 -12.69
N ARG A 82 -16.32 -4.23 -13.65
CA ARG A 82 -17.47 -3.73 -14.40
C ARG A 82 -18.61 -4.73 -14.34
N LEU A 83 -19.84 -4.24 -14.21
CA LEU A 83 -21.03 -5.09 -14.40
C LEU A 83 -21.02 -5.71 -15.81
N ALA A 84 -21.18 -7.03 -15.88
CA ALA A 84 -21.19 -7.74 -17.19
C ALA A 84 -22.37 -7.32 -18.07
N ALA A 85 -23.52 -6.98 -17.47
CA ALA A 85 -24.73 -6.60 -18.18
C ALA A 85 -24.68 -5.21 -18.81
N THR A 86 -24.05 -4.24 -18.16
CA THR A 86 -24.09 -2.81 -18.54
C THR A 86 -22.73 -2.24 -18.94
N GLY A 87 -21.63 -2.87 -18.51
CA GLY A 87 -20.28 -2.34 -18.65
C GLY A 87 -19.95 -1.21 -17.64
N GLU A 88 -20.88 -0.86 -16.74
CA GLU A 88 -20.68 0.16 -15.70
C GLU A 88 -19.51 -0.22 -14.79
N VAL A 89 -18.60 0.72 -14.53
CA VAL A 89 -17.54 0.57 -13.53
C VAL A 89 -18.15 0.64 -12.15
N ILE A 90 -17.98 -0.40 -11.35
CA ILE A 90 -18.50 -0.47 -9.99
C ILE A 90 -17.40 -0.50 -8.92
N TYR A 91 -16.15 -0.85 -9.32
CA TYR A 91 -14.99 -0.81 -8.43
C TYR A 91 -13.73 -0.52 -9.22
N HIS A 92 -12.84 0.27 -8.63
CA HIS A 92 -11.52 0.58 -9.18
C HIS A 92 -10.50 0.73 -8.05
N HIS A 93 -9.35 0.10 -8.20
CA HIS A 93 -8.28 0.09 -7.22
C HIS A 93 -6.91 0.12 -7.91
N THR A 94 -5.87 0.56 -7.20
CA THR A 94 -4.50 0.68 -7.70
C THR A 94 -3.52 0.06 -6.72
N PHE A 95 -2.46 -0.52 -7.25
CA PHE A 95 -1.43 -1.20 -6.48
C PHE A 95 -0.08 -1.17 -7.19
N SER A 96 0.96 -1.70 -6.58
CA SER A 96 2.27 -1.94 -7.17
C SER A 96 2.71 -3.37 -6.86
N THR A 97 3.70 -3.90 -7.58
CA THR A 97 4.11 -5.30 -7.45
C THR A 97 5.62 -5.46 -7.44
N LEU A 98 6.11 -6.49 -6.76
CA LEU A 98 7.52 -6.91 -6.83
C LEU A 98 7.97 -7.27 -8.25
N PHE A 99 7.05 -7.75 -9.09
CA PHE A 99 7.35 -8.03 -10.48
C PHE A 99 7.81 -6.78 -11.23
N GLN A 100 7.13 -5.65 -11.01
CA GLN A 100 7.47 -4.39 -11.68
C GLN A 100 8.78 -3.80 -11.16
N GLU A 101 9.07 -3.91 -9.85
CA GLU A 101 10.37 -3.52 -9.31
C GLU A 101 11.52 -4.39 -9.88
N TRP A 102 11.28 -5.71 -10.01
CA TRP A 102 12.27 -6.58 -10.61
C TRP A 102 12.51 -6.26 -12.10
N LEU A 103 11.51 -5.74 -12.84
CA LEU A 103 11.68 -5.34 -14.25
C LEU A 103 12.67 -4.19 -14.44
N ASP A 104 12.94 -3.38 -13.42
CA ASP A 104 13.92 -2.30 -13.48
C ASP A 104 15.38 -2.80 -13.33
N LEU A 105 15.58 -4.10 -13.05
CA LEU A 105 16.91 -4.68 -12.88
C LEU A 105 17.46 -5.27 -14.19
N ASP A 106 18.79 -5.33 -14.29
CA ASP A 106 19.47 -5.94 -15.44
C ASP A 106 19.10 -7.40 -15.66
N ASP A 107 18.83 -8.15 -14.59
CA ASP A 107 18.38 -9.54 -14.64
C ASP A 107 17.10 -9.72 -15.49
N ALA A 108 16.20 -8.74 -15.47
CA ALA A 108 14.98 -8.74 -16.26
C ALA A 108 15.20 -8.58 -17.77
N LYS A 109 16.39 -8.13 -18.20
CA LYS A 109 16.79 -8.09 -19.60
C LYS A 109 17.22 -9.46 -20.13
N LEU A 110 17.64 -10.35 -19.22
CA LEU A 110 18.30 -11.62 -19.57
C LEU A 110 17.32 -12.80 -19.62
N SER A 111 16.42 -12.92 -18.63
CA SER A 111 15.54 -14.08 -18.54
C SER A 111 14.17 -13.73 -17.95
N PRO A 112 13.09 -14.46 -18.33
CA PRO A 112 11.79 -14.26 -17.71
C PRO A 112 11.74 -14.86 -16.30
N LYS A 113 10.94 -14.21 -15.41
CA LYS A 113 10.58 -14.73 -14.08
C LYS A 113 9.06 -14.71 -13.88
N ALA A 114 8.59 -15.43 -12.88
CA ALA A 114 7.19 -15.45 -12.46
C ALA A 114 7.06 -15.00 -11.00
N PHE A 115 6.03 -14.21 -10.72
CA PHE A 115 5.73 -13.66 -9.40
C PHE A 115 4.25 -13.90 -9.07
N GLU A 116 3.99 -14.21 -7.80
CA GLU A 116 2.63 -14.24 -7.27
C GLU A 116 2.09 -12.80 -7.12
N CYS A 117 0.81 -12.62 -7.41
CA CYS A 117 0.09 -11.39 -7.15
C CYS A 117 -1.30 -11.75 -6.62
N VAL A 118 -1.73 -11.11 -5.55
CA VAL A 118 -3.04 -11.34 -4.94
C VAL A 118 -3.75 -10.01 -4.81
N GLU A 119 -4.97 -9.95 -5.35
CA GLU A 119 -5.83 -8.78 -5.23
C GLU A 119 -7.09 -9.12 -4.44
N LEU A 120 -7.44 -8.20 -3.53
CA LEU A 120 -8.66 -8.27 -2.75
C LEU A 120 -9.64 -7.22 -3.28
N VAL A 121 -10.83 -7.67 -3.66
CA VAL A 121 -11.92 -6.79 -4.09
C VAL A 121 -13.22 -7.20 -3.39
N PRO A 122 -14.21 -6.30 -3.25
CA PRO A 122 -15.49 -6.69 -2.67
C PRO A 122 -16.19 -7.72 -3.56
N MET A 123 -16.84 -8.72 -2.94
CA MET A 123 -17.55 -9.79 -3.66
C MET A 123 -18.78 -9.22 -4.37
N PRO A 124 -18.85 -9.27 -5.71
CA PRO A 124 -19.98 -8.73 -6.47
C PRO A 124 -21.26 -9.56 -6.25
N ARG A 125 -22.43 -8.91 -6.35
CA ARG A 125 -23.74 -9.60 -6.32
C ARG A 125 -24.10 -10.22 -7.65
N ASP A 126 -23.66 -9.57 -8.74
CA ASP A 126 -23.93 -9.98 -10.11
C ASP A 126 -22.64 -10.33 -10.86
N SER A 127 -22.78 -10.95 -12.03
CA SER A 127 -21.64 -11.25 -12.89
C SER A 127 -20.92 -9.99 -13.33
N VAL A 128 -19.60 -10.02 -13.26
CA VAL A 128 -18.73 -8.90 -13.58
C VAL A 128 -17.63 -9.30 -14.55
N THR A 129 -17.05 -8.29 -15.18
CA THR A 129 -15.77 -8.40 -15.86
C THR A 129 -14.72 -7.66 -15.05
N ILE A 130 -13.60 -8.32 -14.79
CA ILE A 130 -12.44 -7.75 -14.11
C ILE A 130 -11.34 -7.54 -15.14
N GLU A 131 -10.74 -6.36 -15.13
CA GLU A 131 -9.60 -5.99 -15.96
C GLU A 131 -8.44 -5.57 -15.05
N VAL A 132 -7.27 -6.21 -15.21
CA VAL A 132 -6.02 -5.83 -14.56
C VAL A 132 -5.06 -5.33 -15.63
N LYS A 133 -4.40 -4.19 -15.33
CA LYS A 133 -3.37 -3.58 -16.19
C LYS A 133 -2.11 -3.34 -15.38
N LEU A 134 -0.96 -3.64 -15.96
CA LEU A 134 0.35 -3.22 -15.47
C LEU A 134 0.86 -2.07 -16.31
N PHE A 135 1.54 -1.13 -15.64
CA PHE A 135 2.13 0.05 -16.28
C PHE A 135 3.64 0.05 -16.07
N ASN A 136 4.38 0.55 -17.03
CA ASN A 136 5.79 0.86 -16.84
C ASN A 136 5.96 2.22 -16.15
N ASN A 137 7.22 2.61 -15.88
CA ASN A 137 7.56 3.90 -15.28
C ASN A 137 7.20 5.12 -16.16
N ARG A 138 6.83 4.90 -17.44
CA ARG A 138 6.23 5.91 -18.36
C ARG A 138 4.69 5.94 -18.31
N GLN A 139 4.07 5.23 -17.36
CA GLN A 139 2.62 5.10 -17.24
C GLN A 139 1.93 4.52 -18.50
N GLN A 140 2.65 3.77 -19.30
CA GLN A 140 2.12 3.05 -20.45
C GLN A 140 1.76 1.62 -20.06
N VAL A 141 0.62 1.14 -20.55
CA VAL A 141 0.19 -0.26 -20.33
C VAL A 141 1.18 -1.20 -21.01
N THR A 142 1.80 -2.08 -20.24
CA THR A 142 2.73 -3.10 -20.74
C THR A 142 2.04 -4.43 -20.98
N THR A 143 1.08 -4.77 -20.14
CA THR A 143 0.26 -5.98 -20.28
C THR A 143 -1.07 -5.81 -19.56
N SER A 144 -2.05 -6.60 -19.96
CA SER A 144 -3.36 -6.62 -19.31
C SER A 144 -4.03 -7.99 -19.42
N ILE A 145 -4.88 -8.29 -18.45
CA ILE A 145 -5.81 -9.43 -18.53
C ILE A 145 -7.24 -8.94 -18.31
N LYS A 146 -8.17 -9.59 -18.99
CA LYS A 146 -9.60 -9.39 -18.78
C LYS A 146 -10.27 -10.73 -18.63
N HIS A 147 -11.03 -10.93 -17.55
CA HIS A 147 -11.76 -12.17 -17.30
C HIS A 147 -13.12 -11.89 -16.64
N SER A 148 -14.02 -12.85 -16.74
CA SER A 148 -15.36 -12.77 -16.13
C SER A 148 -15.36 -13.49 -14.79
N VAL A 149 -16.15 -12.98 -13.85
CA VAL A 149 -16.43 -13.62 -12.57
C VAL A 149 -17.94 -13.66 -12.35
N SER A 150 -18.46 -14.85 -12.08
CA SER A 150 -19.84 -15.04 -11.63
C SER A 150 -19.85 -15.35 -10.13
N PRO A 151 -20.64 -14.66 -9.30
CA PRO A 151 -20.75 -14.97 -7.86
C PRO A 151 -21.35 -16.36 -7.60
N ARG A 152 -21.94 -16.98 -8.64
CA ARG A 152 -22.53 -18.33 -8.57
C ARG A 152 -21.57 -19.43 -9.07
N ASP A 153 -20.34 -19.06 -9.44
CA ASP A 153 -19.35 -20.04 -9.89
C ASP A 153 -18.95 -20.95 -8.72
N CYS A 154 -19.22 -22.23 -8.86
CA CYS A 154 -18.92 -23.24 -7.85
C CYS A 154 -17.43 -23.52 -7.69
N THR A 155 -16.58 -23.03 -8.59
CA THR A 155 -15.12 -23.18 -8.52
C THR A 155 -14.47 -22.11 -7.65
N ILE A 156 -15.20 -21.06 -7.24
CA ILE A 156 -14.72 -20.08 -6.26
C ILE A 156 -14.62 -20.76 -4.89
N ARG A 157 -13.40 -20.99 -4.43
CA ARG A 157 -13.14 -21.65 -3.14
C ARG A 157 -13.61 -20.78 -1.98
N ARG A 158 -14.16 -21.39 -0.94
CA ARG A 158 -14.47 -20.71 0.33
C ARG A 158 -13.33 -20.95 1.30
N ILE A 159 -12.70 -19.87 1.76
CA ILE A 159 -11.57 -19.90 2.68
C ILE A 159 -11.79 -18.92 3.84
N GLY A 160 -11.11 -19.11 4.96
CA GLY A 160 -11.23 -18.21 6.11
C GLY A 160 -12.58 -18.31 6.85
N GLU A 161 -13.36 -19.36 6.63
CA GLU A 161 -14.59 -19.66 7.41
C GLU A 161 -14.27 -20.54 8.62
N ASN A 162 -13.28 -21.40 8.48
CA ASN A 162 -12.75 -22.27 9.51
C ASN A 162 -11.23 -22.08 9.59
N ASP A 163 -10.63 -22.50 10.69
CA ASP A 163 -9.17 -22.46 10.91
C ASP A 163 -8.57 -21.05 10.77
N VAL A 164 -9.35 -20.02 11.12
CA VAL A 164 -8.88 -18.63 11.12
C VAL A 164 -7.74 -18.47 12.14
N ALA A 165 -6.63 -17.88 11.73
CA ALA A 165 -5.52 -17.61 12.63
C ALA A 165 -5.99 -16.78 13.84
N PRO A 166 -5.55 -17.10 15.06
CA PRO A 166 -5.85 -16.26 16.21
C PRO A 166 -5.35 -14.83 16.00
N TYR A 167 -6.16 -13.86 16.37
CA TYR A 167 -5.78 -12.46 16.25
C TYR A 167 -6.24 -11.62 17.44
N VAL A 168 -5.58 -10.49 17.66
CA VAL A 168 -5.89 -9.52 18.71
C VAL A 168 -6.04 -8.15 18.08
N VAL A 169 -7.14 -7.46 18.35
CA VAL A 169 -7.31 -6.06 17.96
C VAL A 169 -6.52 -5.19 18.92
N LEU A 170 -5.58 -4.41 18.40
CA LEU A 170 -4.69 -3.54 19.17
C LEU A 170 -5.11 -2.07 19.15
N ASN A 171 -5.86 -1.67 18.14
CA ASN A 171 -6.46 -0.35 18.01
C ASN A 171 -7.84 -0.48 17.39
N GLU A 172 -8.86 0.04 18.07
CA GLU A 172 -10.23 0.08 17.55
C GLU A 172 -10.51 1.42 16.90
N PRO A 173 -11.20 1.45 15.77
CA PRO A 173 -11.59 2.68 15.10
C PRO A 173 -12.83 3.30 15.73
N ASP A 174 -13.01 4.62 15.56
CA ASP A 174 -14.22 5.34 15.98
C ASP A 174 -15.44 4.92 15.14
N ASP A 175 -15.25 4.59 13.87
CA ASP A 175 -16.28 4.10 12.95
C ASP A 175 -15.80 2.79 12.27
N PRO A 176 -16.26 1.62 12.75
CA PRO A 176 -15.80 0.33 12.22
C PRO A 176 -16.12 0.07 10.76
N GLU A 177 -17.18 0.67 10.19
CA GLU A 177 -17.57 0.48 8.79
C GLU A 177 -16.71 1.27 7.80
N ARG A 178 -15.98 2.27 8.32
CA ARG A 178 -15.14 3.17 7.52
C ARG A 178 -13.69 3.17 7.97
N ALA A 179 -13.32 2.15 8.70
CA ALA A 179 -11.97 2.01 9.19
C ALA A 179 -11.00 1.61 8.08
N ILE A 180 -9.78 2.12 8.15
CA ILE A 180 -8.63 1.57 7.45
C ILE A 180 -8.14 0.37 8.26
N ASN A 181 -8.20 -0.83 7.67
CA ASN A 181 -7.88 -2.07 8.36
C ASN A 181 -6.44 -2.49 8.08
N VAL A 182 -5.58 -2.35 9.09
CA VAL A 182 -4.17 -2.71 9.05
C VAL A 182 -3.97 -3.99 9.85
N ALA A 183 -3.40 -5.02 9.23
CA ALA A 183 -3.02 -6.22 9.96
C ALA A 183 -1.49 -6.30 10.10
N PHE A 184 -1.03 -6.50 11.33
CA PHE A 184 0.30 -6.98 11.61
C PHE A 184 0.28 -8.50 11.52
N VAL A 185 1.22 -9.11 10.78
CA VAL A 185 1.34 -10.57 10.65
C VAL A 185 2.66 -11.03 11.26
N ALA A 186 2.62 -12.11 12.05
CA ALA A 186 3.82 -12.64 12.69
C ALA A 186 4.70 -13.36 11.66
N GLU A 187 5.98 -12.99 11.57
CA GLU A 187 6.94 -13.62 10.68
C GLU A 187 8.25 -13.92 11.39
N GLY A 188 8.69 -15.20 11.33
CA GLY A 188 9.89 -15.65 12.02
C GLY A 188 9.75 -15.70 13.55
N TYR A 189 8.55 -15.63 14.11
CA TYR A 189 8.27 -15.92 15.52
C TYR A 189 7.76 -17.34 15.65
N THR A 190 8.36 -18.15 16.54
CA THR A 190 7.85 -19.49 16.85
C THR A 190 6.62 -19.44 17.73
N GLN A 191 5.96 -20.57 17.96
CA GLN A 191 4.79 -20.65 18.84
C GLN A 191 5.10 -20.12 20.25
N GLU A 192 6.28 -20.41 20.77
CA GLU A 192 6.74 -19.96 22.09
C GLU A 192 6.99 -18.43 22.15
N GLN A 193 7.25 -17.83 21.00
CA GLN A 193 7.55 -16.39 20.87
C GLN A 193 6.32 -15.52 20.56
N MET A 194 5.09 -16.07 20.55
CA MET A 194 3.89 -15.32 20.22
C MET A 194 3.61 -14.17 21.22
N GLN A 195 4.03 -14.29 22.48
CA GLN A 195 3.90 -13.18 23.44
C GLN A 195 4.90 -12.05 23.14
N ASP A 196 6.11 -12.38 22.68
CA ASP A 196 7.09 -11.39 22.24
C ASP A 196 6.60 -10.65 20.98
N TYR A 197 6.01 -11.40 20.03
CA TYR A 197 5.37 -10.83 18.86
C TYR A 197 4.28 -9.82 19.25
N LEU A 198 3.36 -10.18 20.14
CA LEU A 198 2.30 -9.28 20.60
C LEU A 198 2.85 -8.05 21.33
N ALA A 199 3.97 -8.18 22.05
CA ALA A 199 4.64 -7.05 22.67
C ALA A 199 5.25 -6.10 21.62
N ASP A 200 5.90 -6.66 20.58
CA ASP A 200 6.44 -5.87 19.46
C ASP A 200 5.31 -5.18 18.67
N CYS A 201 4.18 -5.87 18.46
CA CYS A 201 3.01 -5.25 17.82
C CYS A 201 2.47 -4.06 18.62
N ARG A 202 2.33 -4.18 19.95
CA ARG A 202 1.91 -3.04 20.80
C ARG A 202 2.88 -1.87 20.68
N LYS A 203 4.20 -2.15 20.72
CA LYS A 203 5.23 -1.14 20.50
C LYS A 203 5.10 -0.49 19.12
N GLY A 204 4.85 -1.30 18.08
CA GLY A 204 4.63 -0.83 16.70
C GLY A 204 3.42 0.10 16.58
N VAL A 205 2.29 -0.25 17.19
CA VAL A 205 1.05 0.57 17.20
C VAL A 205 1.32 1.92 17.86
N GLU A 206 1.88 1.93 19.08
CA GLU A 206 2.17 3.17 19.78
C GLU A 206 3.22 4.01 19.03
N GLY A 207 4.21 3.34 18.41
CA GLY A 207 5.20 3.97 17.55
C GLY A 207 4.57 4.64 16.34
N LEU A 208 3.79 3.94 15.55
CA LEU A 208 3.11 4.47 14.36
C LEU A 208 2.25 5.70 14.71
N PHE A 209 1.43 5.58 15.77
CA PHE A 209 0.55 6.67 16.22
C PHE A 209 1.25 7.73 17.08
N SER A 210 2.57 7.72 17.18
CA SER A 210 3.33 8.84 17.72
C SER A 210 3.69 9.91 16.66
N TYR A 211 3.53 9.56 15.35
CA TYR A 211 3.87 10.43 14.21
C TYR A 211 2.63 11.07 13.59
N GLU A 212 2.69 12.37 13.31
CA GLU A 212 1.66 13.02 12.50
C GLU A 212 1.81 12.63 11.02
N PRO A 213 0.68 12.46 10.28
CA PRO A 213 -0.70 12.70 10.67
C PRO A 213 -1.40 11.48 11.32
N TYR A 214 -0.75 10.33 11.42
CA TYR A 214 -1.34 9.11 12.00
C TYR A 214 -1.81 9.32 13.44
N LYS A 215 -1.07 10.12 14.23
CA LYS A 215 -1.38 10.43 15.62
C LYS A 215 -2.75 11.10 15.78
N SER A 216 -2.97 12.19 15.06
CA SER A 216 -4.24 12.94 15.13
C SER A 216 -5.41 12.20 14.47
N MET A 217 -5.13 11.19 13.64
CA MET A 217 -6.12 10.41 12.90
C MET A 217 -6.20 8.95 13.36
N ARG A 218 -5.68 8.63 14.55
CA ARG A 218 -5.62 7.27 15.13
C ARG A 218 -6.98 6.57 15.13
N GLY A 219 -8.06 7.28 15.46
CA GLY A 219 -9.43 6.74 15.46
C GLY A 219 -9.98 6.34 14.08
N ARG A 220 -9.23 6.57 13.00
CA ARG A 220 -9.59 6.13 11.64
C ARG A 220 -9.09 4.73 11.32
N PHE A 221 -8.25 4.14 12.17
CA PHE A 221 -7.59 2.86 11.92
C PHE A 221 -8.09 1.75 12.85
N ARG A 222 -8.32 0.57 12.27
CA ARG A 222 -8.27 -0.68 13.02
C ARG A 222 -6.89 -1.29 12.82
N VAL A 223 -6.22 -1.67 13.91
CA VAL A 223 -4.97 -2.42 13.84
C VAL A 223 -5.14 -3.76 14.52
N THR A 224 -4.86 -4.83 13.80
CA THR A 224 -5.04 -6.21 14.24
C THR A 224 -3.71 -6.95 14.19
N ALA A 225 -3.34 -7.64 15.27
CA ALA A 225 -2.17 -8.53 15.30
C ALA A 225 -2.63 -9.97 15.01
N VAL A 226 -2.18 -10.55 13.91
CA VAL A 226 -2.51 -11.92 13.49
C VAL A 226 -1.38 -12.86 13.91
N CYS A 227 -1.68 -13.86 14.73
CA CYS A 227 -0.72 -14.80 15.31
C CYS A 227 -0.49 -15.98 14.35
N THR A 228 0.56 -15.91 13.56
CA THR A 228 0.97 -16.91 12.57
C THR A 228 2.34 -17.50 12.94
N PRO A 229 2.40 -18.52 13.80
CA PRO A 229 3.69 -19.04 14.27
C PRO A 229 4.49 -19.69 13.13
N SER A 230 5.76 -19.35 13.07
CA SER A 230 6.74 -19.91 12.15
C SER A 230 7.38 -21.17 12.74
N ARG A 231 7.86 -22.09 11.89
CA ARG A 231 8.62 -23.25 12.33
C ARG A 231 10.04 -22.89 12.76
N HIS A 232 10.64 -21.91 12.09
CA HIS A 232 11.98 -21.41 12.40
C HIS A 232 11.90 -19.95 12.86
N CYS A 233 12.82 -19.57 13.74
CA CYS A 233 13.00 -18.21 14.19
C CYS A 233 13.77 -17.38 13.17
N GLY A 234 13.30 -16.17 12.87
CA GLY A 234 13.90 -15.23 11.93
C GLY A 234 13.67 -15.54 10.45
N PRO A 235 14.00 -14.57 9.56
CA PRO A 235 13.85 -14.69 8.12
C PRO A 235 14.99 -15.53 7.50
N SER A 236 14.88 -15.88 6.22
CA SER A 236 16.00 -16.39 5.43
C SER A 236 17.02 -15.30 5.13
N ILE A 237 18.31 -15.67 5.03
CA ILE A 237 19.43 -14.80 4.67
C ILE A 237 20.28 -15.55 3.65
N PRO A 238 19.94 -15.52 2.36
CA PRO A 238 20.62 -16.28 1.31
C PRO A 238 22.13 -16.05 1.22
N SER A 239 22.60 -14.82 1.39
CA SER A 239 24.02 -14.48 1.40
C SER A 239 24.83 -15.15 2.51
N GLU A 240 24.16 -15.58 3.58
CA GLU A 240 24.74 -16.32 4.71
C GLU A 240 24.41 -17.81 4.66
N VAL A 241 23.76 -18.28 3.57
CA VAL A 241 23.30 -19.66 3.40
C VAL A 241 22.30 -20.10 4.49
N VAL A 242 21.55 -19.14 5.04
CA VAL A 242 20.52 -19.36 6.05
C VAL A 242 19.15 -19.44 5.38
N TRP A 243 18.49 -20.60 5.49
CA TRP A 243 17.18 -20.85 4.92
C TRP A 243 16.19 -21.28 6.01
N HIS A 244 15.16 -20.49 6.22
CA HIS A 244 14.15 -20.72 7.25
C HIS A 244 12.78 -21.01 6.64
N ASN A 245 12.05 -21.93 7.28
CA ASN A 245 10.65 -22.19 6.97
C ASN A 245 9.80 -21.35 7.93
N THR A 246 9.31 -20.22 7.44
CA THR A 246 8.55 -19.26 8.23
C THR A 246 7.12 -19.13 7.71
N ALA A 247 6.27 -18.41 8.44
CA ALA A 247 4.84 -18.30 8.16
C ALA A 247 4.56 -17.76 6.74
N ILE A 248 5.31 -16.75 6.30
CA ILE A 248 5.16 -16.13 4.97
C ILE A 248 6.42 -16.20 4.10
N GLY A 249 7.47 -16.90 4.57
CA GLY A 249 8.69 -17.12 3.79
C GLY A 249 9.49 -15.87 3.49
N SER A 250 9.64 -14.97 4.47
CA SER A 250 10.44 -13.75 4.32
C SER A 250 11.92 -14.03 4.11
N SER A 251 12.56 -13.17 3.33
CA SER A 251 13.97 -13.27 3.02
C SER A 251 14.60 -11.89 2.87
N PHE A 252 15.82 -11.76 3.37
CA PHE A 252 16.75 -10.72 2.95
C PHE A 252 17.31 -11.01 1.55
N ASP A 253 18.19 -10.16 1.08
CA ASP A 253 18.90 -10.29 -0.19
C ASP A 253 17.96 -10.35 -1.42
N THR A 254 16.72 -9.87 -1.29
CA THR A 254 15.78 -9.79 -2.41
C THR A 254 16.39 -8.93 -3.52
N PHE A 255 16.42 -9.49 -4.74
CA PHE A 255 17.03 -8.86 -5.91
C PHE A 255 18.51 -8.53 -5.76
N GLY A 256 19.24 -9.24 -4.87
CA GLY A 256 20.66 -9.00 -4.59
C GLY A 256 20.94 -7.83 -3.65
N MET A 257 19.94 -7.19 -3.13
CA MET A 257 20.06 -6.07 -2.19
C MET A 257 20.01 -6.54 -0.75
N ALA A 258 21.15 -6.47 -0.03
CA ALA A 258 21.33 -7.05 1.30
C ALA A 258 20.33 -6.58 2.37
N ARG A 259 19.83 -5.35 2.28
CA ARG A 259 18.86 -4.76 3.22
C ARG A 259 17.41 -4.93 2.78
N TYR A 260 17.16 -5.45 1.57
CA TYR A 260 15.80 -5.58 1.04
C TYR A 260 15.15 -6.84 1.59
N LEU A 261 14.27 -6.65 2.57
CA LEU A 261 13.52 -7.68 3.26
C LEU A 261 12.11 -7.77 2.67
N THR A 262 11.81 -8.87 1.97
CA THR A 262 10.50 -9.08 1.35
C THR A 262 10.05 -10.53 1.44
N THR A 263 8.92 -10.86 0.82
CA THR A 263 8.51 -12.23 0.51
C THR A 263 8.05 -12.34 -0.93
N LEU A 264 8.42 -13.40 -1.62
CA LEU A 264 7.88 -13.77 -2.93
C LEU A 264 6.67 -14.71 -2.82
N ARG A 265 6.25 -15.07 -1.60
CA ARG A 265 5.13 -16.00 -1.32
C ARG A 265 3.87 -15.22 -0.96
N ILE A 266 3.41 -14.38 -1.89
CA ILE A 266 2.26 -13.48 -1.66
C ILE A 266 0.99 -14.29 -1.38
N LYS A 267 0.76 -15.39 -2.09
CA LYS A 267 -0.41 -16.26 -1.86
C LYS A 267 -0.38 -16.87 -0.46
N GLN A 268 0.78 -17.37 -0.01
CA GLN A 268 0.95 -17.93 1.34
C GLN A 268 0.68 -16.87 2.41
N MET A 269 1.13 -15.61 2.21
CA MET A 269 0.86 -14.51 3.13
C MET A 269 -0.65 -14.28 3.28
N HIS A 270 -1.40 -14.25 2.19
CA HIS A 270 -2.85 -14.12 2.23
C HIS A 270 -3.56 -15.38 2.75
N ASP A 271 -2.99 -16.58 2.56
CA ASP A 271 -3.55 -17.83 3.07
C ASP A 271 -3.54 -17.86 4.60
N VAL A 272 -2.42 -17.49 5.23
CA VAL A 272 -2.31 -17.49 6.71
C VAL A 272 -3.16 -16.41 7.38
N MET A 273 -3.61 -15.40 6.63
CA MET A 273 -4.45 -14.31 7.11
C MET A 273 -5.94 -14.49 6.74
N ALA A 274 -6.30 -15.55 6.01
CA ALA A 274 -7.65 -15.75 5.53
C ALA A 274 -8.69 -15.72 6.67
N GLY A 275 -9.74 -14.90 6.52
CA GLY A 275 -10.80 -14.73 7.52
C GLY A 275 -10.50 -13.72 8.63
N THR A 276 -9.30 -13.14 8.68
CA THR A 276 -8.97 -12.04 9.60
C THR A 276 -9.31 -10.68 8.98
N PRO A 277 -9.50 -9.61 9.79
CA PRO A 277 -9.79 -8.27 9.28
C PRO A 277 -8.51 -7.59 8.77
N TYR A 278 -8.34 -7.46 7.46
CA TYR A 278 -7.21 -6.72 6.86
C TYR A 278 -7.52 -6.16 5.47
N GLU A 279 -6.87 -5.06 5.16
CA GLU A 279 -6.73 -4.43 3.84
C GLU A 279 -5.25 -4.15 3.58
N HIS A 280 -4.56 -3.51 4.54
CA HIS A 280 -3.13 -3.27 4.49
C HIS A 280 -2.37 -4.25 5.38
N ILE A 281 -1.25 -4.77 4.89
CA ILE A 281 -0.47 -5.82 5.56
C ILE A 281 0.89 -5.28 5.97
N ILE A 282 1.27 -5.51 7.22
CA ILE A 282 2.59 -5.22 7.74
C ILE A 282 3.14 -6.50 8.39
N ALA A 283 4.13 -7.12 7.76
CA ALA A 283 4.79 -8.29 8.32
C ALA A 283 5.86 -7.86 9.34
N MET A 284 5.64 -8.26 10.58
CA MET A 284 6.50 -8.01 11.73
C MET A 284 7.55 -9.13 11.80
N VAL A 285 8.76 -8.87 11.28
CA VAL A 285 9.80 -9.90 11.12
C VAL A 285 10.72 -9.95 12.35
N ASN A 286 10.81 -11.11 12.97
CA ASN A 286 11.61 -11.36 14.16
C ASN A 286 13.12 -11.37 13.85
N THR A 287 13.72 -10.22 13.70
CA THR A 287 15.14 -10.04 13.42
C THR A 287 15.64 -8.69 13.91
N ASP A 288 16.91 -8.64 14.30
CA ASP A 288 17.64 -7.40 14.62
C ASP A 288 18.47 -6.88 13.44
N ARG A 289 18.56 -7.65 12.34
CA ARG A 289 19.21 -7.19 11.10
C ARG A 289 18.40 -6.08 10.47
N TYR A 290 19.08 -4.97 10.16
CA TYR A 290 18.46 -3.82 9.52
C TYR A 290 17.94 -4.15 8.12
N GLY A 291 16.68 -3.80 7.85
CA GLY A 291 16.04 -3.91 6.54
C GLY A 291 14.54 -3.75 6.61
N GLY A 292 13.96 -3.54 5.46
CA GLY A 292 12.53 -3.39 5.27
C GLY A 292 12.20 -3.33 3.79
N GLY A 293 10.92 -3.20 3.48
CA GLY A 293 10.40 -2.98 2.13
C GLY A 293 8.89 -2.76 2.16
N GLY A 294 8.44 -1.71 1.49
CA GLY A 294 7.03 -1.34 1.40
C GLY A 294 6.57 -1.15 -0.03
N ILE A 295 5.58 -1.92 -0.48
CA ILE A 295 5.02 -1.89 -1.83
C ILE A 295 3.58 -1.43 -1.77
N TYR A 296 3.27 -0.39 -2.52
CA TYR A 296 1.97 0.30 -2.49
C TYR A 296 0.80 -0.65 -2.66
N ASN A 297 -0.10 -0.66 -1.66
CA ASN A 297 -1.30 -1.50 -1.55
C ASN A 297 -1.05 -3.01 -1.73
N THR A 298 0.16 -3.49 -1.47
CA THR A 298 0.50 -4.91 -1.59
C THR A 298 1.04 -5.47 -0.30
N LEU A 299 2.18 -4.96 0.19
CA LEU A 299 2.81 -5.48 1.40
C LEU A 299 3.77 -4.47 2.02
N ASN A 300 4.09 -4.72 3.29
CA ASN A 300 5.14 -4.05 4.02
C ASN A 300 5.81 -5.10 4.94
N LEU A 301 7.11 -5.23 4.90
CA LEU A 301 7.90 -6.07 5.81
C LEU A 301 8.96 -5.22 6.51
N LEU A 302 9.19 -5.49 7.79
CA LEU A 302 10.21 -4.77 8.55
C LEU A 302 10.70 -5.57 9.77
N MET A 303 11.94 -5.32 10.16
CA MET A 303 12.56 -5.89 11.34
C MET A 303 11.98 -5.31 12.64
N THR A 304 11.74 -6.15 13.66
CA THR A 304 11.13 -5.71 14.94
C THR A 304 12.11 -5.57 16.09
N LYS A 305 13.29 -6.19 16.01
CA LYS A 305 14.28 -6.19 17.09
C LYS A 305 15.41 -5.16 16.90
N HIS A 306 15.43 -4.46 15.79
CA HIS A 306 16.41 -3.40 15.53
C HIS A 306 16.02 -2.09 16.23
N LYS A 307 17.02 -1.26 16.60
CA LYS A 307 16.79 0.03 17.26
C LYS A 307 15.97 1.05 16.45
N LEU A 308 15.98 0.94 15.11
CA LEU A 308 15.23 1.79 14.17
C LEU A 308 13.90 1.17 13.76
N PHE A 309 13.36 0.21 14.53
CA PHE A 309 12.11 -0.48 14.21
C PHE A 309 10.96 0.50 13.90
N ILE A 310 10.75 1.49 14.76
CA ILE A 310 9.62 2.41 14.61
C ILE A 310 9.81 3.35 13.42
N GLU A 311 11.00 3.88 13.23
CA GLU A 311 11.31 4.77 12.11
C GLU A 311 11.13 4.05 10.78
N VAL A 312 11.60 2.80 10.67
CA VAL A 312 11.40 1.97 9.47
C VAL A 312 9.91 1.62 9.29
N LEU A 313 9.18 1.28 10.35
CA LEU A 313 7.75 1.04 10.28
C LEU A 313 7.00 2.23 9.65
N VAL A 314 7.28 3.44 10.11
CA VAL A 314 6.61 4.67 9.64
C VAL A 314 7.02 4.99 8.20
N HIS A 315 8.30 4.82 7.84
CA HIS A 315 8.83 5.02 6.50
C HIS A 315 8.20 4.05 5.50
N GLU A 316 8.29 2.74 5.77
CA GLU A 316 7.75 1.70 4.88
C GLU A 316 6.21 1.77 4.76
N PHE A 317 5.53 2.23 5.83
CA PHE A 317 4.09 2.50 5.74
C PHE A 317 3.78 3.73 4.89
N GLY A 318 4.70 4.70 4.80
CA GLY A 318 4.63 5.79 3.82
C GLY A 318 4.60 5.28 2.37
N HIS A 319 5.42 4.28 2.04
CA HIS A 319 5.38 3.61 0.73
C HIS A 319 4.10 2.79 0.54
N SER A 320 3.88 1.81 1.42
CA SER A 320 2.86 0.79 1.21
C SER A 320 1.42 1.31 1.34
N PHE A 321 1.18 2.31 2.19
CA PHE A 321 -0.14 2.91 2.40
C PHE A 321 -0.38 4.13 1.52
N ALA A 322 0.62 5.03 1.43
CA ALA A 322 0.42 6.35 0.81
C ALA A 322 1.08 6.51 -0.57
N GLY A 323 1.76 5.49 -1.08
CA GLY A 323 2.43 5.54 -2.38
C GLY A 323 3.50 6.62 -2.47
N LEU A 324 4.09 7.00 -1.32
CA LEU A 324 5.19 7.95 -1.29
C LEU A 324 6.45 7.29 -1.86
N ALA A 325 7.21 8.02 -2.63
CA ALA A 325 8.54 7.61 -3.09
C ALA A 325 9.62 8.01 -2.07
N ASP A 326 10.77 7.36 -2.17
CA ASP A 326 11.98 7.80 -1.47
C ASP A 326 12.38 9.21 -1.91
N GLU A 327 12.72 10.06 -0.93
CA GLU A 327 13.19 11.43 -1.17
C GLU A 327 14.72 11.52 -1.10
N TYR A 328 15.42 10.39 -1.18
CA TYR A 328 16.88 10.34 -1.23
C TYR A 328 17.39 9.97 -2.64
N ALA A 329 18.66 10.26 -2.88
CA ALA A 329 19.47 9.81 -3.99
C ALA A 329 20.93 9.87 -3.53
N TYR A 330 21.65 8.77 -3.59
CA TYR A 330 23.04 8.67 -3.14
C TYR A 330 23.95 8.31 -4.31
N GLU A 331 25.18 8.86 -4.30
CA GLU A 331 26.19 8.47 -5.27
C GLU A 331 26.56 6.98 -5.10
N GLY A 332 26.54 6.22 -6.20
CA GLY A 332 26.90 4.80 -6.21
C GLY A 332 25.74 3.85 -5.96
N GLU A 333 24.52 4.32 -5.66
CA GLU A 333 23.32 3.51 -5.83
C GLU A 333 22.98 3.43 -7.32
N GLU A 334 22.55 2.25 -7.79
CA GLU A 334 22.10 2.10 -9.18
C GLU A 334 20.92 3.03 -9.43
N PRO A 335 21.01 3.93 -10.43
CA PRO A 335 19.91 4.84 -10.72
C PRO A 335 18.71 3.99 -11.16
N ASN A 336 17.58 4.16 -10.50
CA ASN A 336 16.31 3.80 -11.11
C ASN A 336 16.22 4.60 -12.41
N ASP A 337 15.92 3.95 -13.52
CA ASP A 337 15.67 4.60 -14.81
C ASP A 337 14.36 5.40 -14.76
N TYR A 338 14.35 6.48 -13.97
CA TYR A 338 13.22 7.39 -13.92
C TYR A 338 13.20 8.22 -15.20
N PRO A 339 12.18 8.12 -16.05
CA PRO A 339 12.09 8.92 -17.25
C PRO A 339 11.85 10.39 -16.88
N LEU A 340 12.80 11.26 -17.24
CA LEU A 340 12.76 12.69 -16.90
C LEU A 340 11.74 13.49 -17.72
N ASP A 341 11.14 12.89 -18.73
CA ASP A 341 10.11 13.44 -19.61
C ASP A 341 8.68 13.01 -19.26
N VAL A 342 8.50 12.32 -18.11
CA VAL A 342 7.20 11.89 -17.57
C VAL A 342 7.12 12.32 -16.11
N GLU A 343 5.95 12.78 -15.67
CA GLU A 343 5.70 13.06 -14.25
C GLU A 343 5.53 11.75 -13.47
N PRO A 344 6.27 11.52 -12.37
CA PRO A 344 6.11 10.35 -11.52
C PRO A 344 4.69 10.25 -10.96
N TRP A 345 4.16 9.04 -10.80
CA TRP A 345 2.87 8.87 -10.14
C TRP A 345 2.93 9.16 -8.62
N ALA A 346 4.07 8.93 -7.98
CA ALA A 346 4.27 9.20 -6.56
C ALA A 346 4.06 10.69 -6.24
N PRO A 347 3.26 11.03 -5.21
CA PRO A 347 2.81 12.41 -4.98
C PRO A 347 3.89 13.36 -4.45
N ASN A 348 4.96 12.83 -3.83
CA ASN A 348 6.00 13.59 -3.14
C ASN A 348 7.28 13.83 -3.95
N ILE A 349 7.33 13.40 -5.21
CA ILE A 349 8.43 13.69 -6.12
C ILE A 349 7.92 14.24 -7.46
N THR A 350 8.78 14.97 -8.20
CA THR A 350 8.40 15.57 -9.49
C THR A 350 9.61 15.67 -10.43
N THR A 351 9.37 15.45 -11.72
CA THR A 351 10.29 15.78 -12.82
C THR A 351 10.02 17.18 -13.40
N LEU A 352 9.04 17.90 -12.88
CA LEU A 352 8.52 19.18 -13.35
C LEU A 352 7.73 19.13 -14.66
N VAL A 353 7.50 17.96 -15.22
CA VAL A 353 6.72 17.78 -16.47
C VAL A 353 5.27 18.21 -16.25
N ASP A 354 4.68 17.81 -15.12
CA ASP A 354 3.36 18.30 -14.66
C ASP A 354 3.40 18.70 -13.19
N PHE A 355 4.27 19.64 -12.85
CA PHE A 355 4.37 20.13 -11.47
C PHE A 355 3.06 20.73 -10.94
N GLY A 356 2.14 21.09 -11.83
CA GLY A 356 0.80 21.58 -11.47
C GLY A 356 0.00 20.57 -10.67
N SER A 357 0.12 19.29 -10.96
CA SER A 357 -0.54 18.16 -10.27
C SER A 357 0.09 17.80 -8.92
N LYS A 358 1.24 18.38 -8.57
CA LYS A 358 2.00 18.09 -7.35
C LYS A 358 1.75 19.16 -6.27
N TRP A 359 2.81 19.63 -5.63
CA TRP A 359 2.71 20.60 -4.54
C TRP A 359 2.89 22.06 -4.96
N LYS A 360 2.85 22.36 -6.25
CA LYS A 360 3.00 23.74 -6.75
C LYS A 360 2.03 24.72 -6.08
N SER A 361 0.80 24.29 -5.82
CA SER A 361 -0.22 25.10 -5.13
C SER A 361 0.08 25.43 -3.68
N MET A 362 0.98 24.68 -3.03
CA MET A 362 1.41 24.92 -1.65
C MET A 362 2.56 25.90 -1.54
N LEU A 363 3.20 26.26 -2.67
CA LEU A 363 4.30 27.21 -2.69
C LEU A 363 3.80 28.66 -2.71
N PRO A 364 4.55 29.62 -2.11
CA PRO A 364 4.22 31.04 -2.18
C PRO A 364 4.13 31.52 -3.64
N LYS A 365 3.02 32.20 -3.97
CA LYS A 365 2.73 32.64 -5.36
C LYS A 365 3.71 33.68 -5.90
N ASP A 366 4.29 34.47 -5.02
CA ASP A 366 5.12 35.67 -5.30
C ASP A 366 6.63 35.32 -5.35
N LYS A 367 7.03 34.11 -5.07
CA LYS A 367 8.44 33.70 -5.10
C LYS A 367 8.75 32.92 -6.37
N LYS A 368 9.84 33.29 -7.03
CA LYS A 368 10.39 32.52 -8.14
C LYS A 368 10.78 31.14 -7.60
N ILE A 369 10.18 30.09 -8.18
CA ILE A 369 10.52 28.71 -7.83
C ILE A 369 11.86 28.40 -8.52
N VAL A 370 12.89 28.15 -7.73
CA VAL A 370 14.25 27.81 -8.19
C VAL A 370 14.63 26.48 -7.54
N ALA A 371 15.13 25.56 -8.36
CA ALA A 371 15.71 24.32 -7.86
C ALA A 371 16.91 24.62 -6.95
N ARG A 372 17.02 23.89 -5.85
CA ARG A 372 18.06 24.06 -4.83
C ARG A 372 18.76 22.73 -4.60
N HIS A 373 20.06 22.82 -4.34
CA HIS A 373 20.80 21.72 -3.73
C HIS A 373 20.85 21.93 -2.22
N THR A 374 20.85 20.84 -1.48
CA THR A 374 20.96 20.87 -0.03
C THR A 374 21.89 19.74 0.43
N SER A 375 22.69 20.01 1.46
CA SER A 375 23.53 19.00 2.09
C SER A 375 22.69 17.99 2.87
N ASP A 376 23.24 16.81 3.07
CA ASP A 376 22.60 15.74 3.85
C ASP A 376 22.47 16.09 5.34
N ASP A 377 23.24 17.06 5.82
CA ASP A 377 23.16 17.57 7.20
C ASP A 377 22.04 18.59 7.41
N ASN A 378 21.36 19.03 6.34
CA ASN A 378 20.23 19.93 6.48
C ASN A 378 18.98 19.14 6.90
N LEU A 379 18.62 19.23 8.18
CA LEU A 379 17.48 18.51 8.77
C LEU A 379 16.15 19.29 8.72
N ASP A 380 16.06 20.40 7.96
CA ASP A 380 14.81 21.16 7.82
C ASP A 380 13.77 20.40 7.01
N THR A 381 12.62 20.16 7.64
CA THR A 381 11.46 19.45 7.07
C THR A 381 10.32 20.38 6.67
N SER A 382 10.45 21.68 6.86
CA SER A 382 9.36 22.67 6.77
C SER A 382 9.49 23.66 5.61
N THR A 383 10.71 23.99 5.20
CA THR A 383 10.94 24.94 4.13
C THR A 383 10.63 24.33 2.77
N MET A 384 9.42 24.60 2.29
CA MET A 384 8.96 24.07 1.02
C MET A 384 9.63 24.73 -0.20
N GLY A 385 9.92 23.91 -1.21
CA GLY A 385 10.57 24.35 -2.44
C GLY A 385 10.69 23.25 -3.48
N LEU A 386 11.76 23.30 -4.26
CA LEU A 386 12.24 22.24 -5.15
C LEU A 386 13.68 21.91 -4.76
N TYR A 387 13.89 20.70 -4.30
CA TYR A 387 15.22 20.21 -3.89
C TYR A 387 15.60 19.03 -4.77
N GLU A 388 16.67 19.15 -5.52
CA GLU A 388 17.11 18.13 -6.48
C GLU A 388 17.65 16.89 -5.77
N GLY A 389 17.41 15.72 -6.34
CA GLY A 389 17.79 14.42 -5.81
C GLY A 389 16.64 13.75 -5.04
N ALA A 390 15.90 12.85 -5.69
CA ALA A 390 14.83 12.06 -5.14
C ALA A 390 14.54 10.83 -6.03
N GLY A 391 13.83 9.82 -5.51
CA GLY A 391 13.51 8.60 -6.24
C GLY A 391 14.75 7.83 -6.66
N CYS A 392 15.81 7.85 -5.85
CA CYS A 392 17.14 7.28 -6.16
C CYS A 392 17.84 7.91 -7.36
N VAL A 393 17.37 9.07 -7.87
CA VAL A 393 17.91 9.79 -9.02
C VAL A 393 18.55 11.11 -8.58
N LEU A 394 19.84 11.29 -8.85
CA LEU A 394 20.60 12.47 -8.39
C LEU A 394 20.17 13.77 -9.07
N LYS A 395 19.74 13.73 -10.33
CA LYS A 395 19.42 14.93 -11.13
C LYS A 395 18.11 14.79 -11.89
N GLY A 396 17.38 15.90 -12.00
CA GLY A 396 16.15 15.98 -12.78
C GLY A 396 14.89 15.50 -12.04
N VAL A 397 15.02 14.91 -10.84
CA VAL A 397 13.92 14.58 -9.95
C VAL A 397 14.04 15.40 -8.68
N TYR A 398 12.93 15.96 -8.22
CA TYR A 398 12.90 16.93 -7.13
C TYR A 398 11.96 16.47 -6.02
N ARG A 399 12.32 16.81 -4.76
CA ARG A 399 11.52 16.64 -3.55
C ARG A 399 11.07 17.97 -2.96
N PRO A 400 10.06 18.00 -2.06
CA PRO A 400 9.45 19.25 -1.60
C PRO A 400 10.24 19.99 -0.52
N CYS A 401 11.02 19.29 0.30
CA CYS A 401 11.76 19.88 1.43
C CYS A 401 13.22 19.41 1.45
N PRO A 402 14.12 20.12 2.18
CA PRO A 402 15.48 19.64 2.40
C PRO A 402 15.51 18.24 2.99
N ASN A 403 14.61 17.97 3.94
CA ASN A 403 14.53 16.68 4.61
C ASN A 403 13.09 16.24 4.92
N CYS A 404 12.91 14.94 5.16
CA CYS A 404 11.64 14.27 5.41
C CYS A 404 11.90 12.87 5.97
N MET A 405 10.92 12.26 6.65
CA MET A 405 10.91 10.84 6.99
C MET A 405 11.18 9.95 5.75
N MET A 406 10.66 10.33 4.57
CA MET A 406 10.90 9.62 3.31
C MET A 406 12.29 9.82 2.72
N ARG A 407 13.14 10.63 3.35
CA ARG A 407 14.53 10.83 2.95
C ARG A 407 15.52 10.22 3.92
N THR A 408 15.29 10.39 5.22
CA THR A 408 16.20 9.88 6.25
C THR A 408 15.46 9.59 7.55
N LEU A 409 15.84 8.50 8.19
CA LEU A 409 15.31 8.12 9.50
C LEU A 409 15.85 8.99 10.66
N LYS A 410 16.75 9.95 10.37
CA LYS A 410 17.27 10.89 11.39
C LYS A 410 16.25 11.95 11.82
N VAL A 411 15.23 12.20 10.99
CA VAL A 411 14.15 13.15 11.28
C VAL A 411 12.82 12.42 11.41
N PRO A 412 12.19 12.45 12.60
CA PRO A 412 10.95 11.72 12.86
C PRO A 412 9.71 12.53 12.40
N VAL A 413 9.75 13.11 11.20
CA VAL A 413 8.71 14.03 10.70
C VAL A 413 8.53 13.87 9.21
N PHE A 414 7.29 13.73 8.75
CA PHE A 414 6.93 13.90 7.36
C PHE A 414 6.92 15.38 6.97
N CYS A 415 7.43 15.71 5.78
CA CYS A 415 7.32 17.06 5.24
C CYS A 415 5.85 17.43 4.97
N PRO A 416 5.51 18.73 4.77
CA PRO A 416 4.12 19.15 4.55
C PRO A 416 3.42 18.46 3.37
N VAL A 417 4.14 18.09 2.32
CA VAL A 417 3.55 17.38 1.16
C VAL A 417 3.20 15.95 1.52
N CYS A 418 4.11 15.20 2.14
CA CYS A 418 3.87 13.83 2.59
C CYS A 418 2.76 13.79 3.64
N THR A 419 2.75 14.72 4.61
CA THR A 419 1.68 14.85 5.60
C THR A 419 0.33 15.06 4.95
N ARG A 420 0.21 16.01 4.00
CA ARG A 420 -1.02 16.27 3.25
C ARG A 420 -1.48 15.03 2.49
N THR A 421 -0.58 14.37 1.78
CA THR A 421 -0.89 13.15 1.00
C THR A 421 -1.47 12.06 1.89
N ILE A 422 -0.82 11.78 3.02
CA ILE A 422 -1.31 10.78 3.98
C ILE A 422 -2.71 11.17 4.51
N GLN A 423 -2.93 12.45 4.86
CA GLN A 423 -4.24 12.94 5.30
C GLN A 423 -5.32 12.77 4.24
N GLU A 424 -5.03 13.15 2.99
CA GLU A 424 -5.96 13.03 1.86
C GLU A 424 -6.36 11.57 1.62
N ILE A 425 -5.42 10.62 1.77
CA ILE A 425 -5.68 9.18 1.64
C ILE A 425 -6.54 8.68 2.80
N ILE A 426 -6.20 9.02 4.05
CA ILE A 426 -7.02 8.66 5.21
C ILE A 426 -8.46 9.20 5.04
N ASP A 427 -8.58 10.45 4.60
CA ASP A 427 -9.88 11.07 4.34
C ASP A 427 -10.64 10.39 3.20
N PHE A 428 -9.95 9.98 2.14
CA PHE A 428 -10.54 9.25 1.02
C PHE A 428 -11.22 7.95 1.46
N TYR A 429 -10.63 7.22 2.40
CA TYR A 429 -11.18 5.98 2.95
C TYR A 429 -12.28 6.23 3.99
N THR A 430 -12.18 7.31 4.80
CA THR A 430 -12.92 7.41 6.07
C THR A 430 -13.92 8.57 6.16
N LYS A 431 -13.80 9.63 5.35
CA LYS A 431 -14.75 10.76 5.36
C LYS A 431 -16.06 10.41 4.66
N LYS A 432 -17.14 11.02 5.22
CA LYS A 432 -18.49 11.02 4.60
C LYS A 432 -18.56 11.93 3.41
#